data_2b52179c5ccd20971b44911520ebce6f
#
_entry.id   2b52179c5ccd20971b44911520ebce6f
#
_cell.length_a   1.000
_cell.length_b   1.000
_cell.length_c   1.000
_cell.angle_alpha   90.00
_cell.angle_beta   90.00
_cell.angle_gamma   90.00
#
_symmetry.space_group_name_H-M   'P 1'
#
loop_
_entity.id
_entity.type
_entity.pdbx_description
1 polymer ?
#
loop_
_entity_poly.entity_id
_entity_poly.type
_entity_poly.pdbx_seq_one_letter_code
_entity_poly.pdbx_strand_id
1 'polypeptide(L)'
;MTKNKNFGAISLSRRAALTVAASAAALIAFAAPAPSFAADKAIKVGIMSGEDEDVWRVVASEAAKKGLKIETITFNDYTQPNEALERGEIDANAFQHQPYLDNQIKQNGYHIVRVGYTGVWPIGLYSKKHKSVAELPAGAVIGIPNDPSNEGRALRVLQNQGLIKLKDGTGILATIADVAENPKNIEIKELDAGIVGRSIDDLDGGVVNTDWALKSGLSPKERIAQEPIADNPYRNFIAVKEENKGADWVKALVSSYQNNTVKAEFDKVYKGTGLSAY
;
A
#
# COMPACT_ATOMS: atom_id res chain seq x y z
N MET A 1 -44.18 23.94 92.05
CA MET A 1 -45.11 23.39 91.01
C MET A 1 -44.40 23.26 89.71
N THR A 2 -43.89 22.08 89.43
CA THR A 2 -43.05 21.80 88.30
C THR A 2 -43.70 20.68 87.47
N LYS A 3 -43.97 20.92 86.21
CA LYS A 3 -44.47 19.90 85.25
C LYS A 3 -43.33 19.46 84.33
N ASN A 4 -42.94 18.23 84.52
CA ASN A 4 -42.11 17.50 83.58
C ASN A 4 -42.84 17.22 82.25
N LYS A 5 -42.19 17.42 81.10
CA LYS A 5 -42.61 16.90 79.80
C LYS A 5 -41.56 15.94 79.32
N ASN A 6 -41.95 14.67 79.27
CA ASN A 6 -41.18 13.58 78.67
C ASN A 6 -41.15 13.74 77.16
N PHE A 7 -39.96 13.71 76.54
CA PHE A 7 -39.77 13.51 75.10
C PHE A 7 -39.50 12.02 74.85
N GLY A 8 -40.44 11.38 74.11
CA GLY A 8 -40.27 9.98 73.66
C GLY A 8 -39.24 9.86 72.57
N ALA A 9 -38.31 8.98 72.80
CA ALA A 9 -37.34 8.62 71.81
C ALA A 9 -37.95 7.67 70.73
N ILE A 10 -37.91 8.06 69.49
CA ILE A 10 -38.31 7.19 68.33
C ILE A 10 -37.13 6.29 67.99
N SER A 11 -37.28 4.98 68.28
CA SER A 11 -36.31 3.95 67.87
C SER A 11 -36.50 3.66 66.40
N LEU A 12 -35.60 4.09 65.55
CA LEU A 12 -35.49 3.62 64.14
C LEU A 12 -34.96 2.19 64.12
N SER A 13 -35.75 1.26 63.58
CA SER A 13 -35.45 -0.15 63.52
C SER A 13 -34.28 -0.40 62.54
N ARG A 14 -33.36 -1.25 62.93
CA ARG A 14 -32.17 -1.67 62.17
C ARG A 14 -32.46 -2.33 60.82
N ARG A 15 -33.71 -2.46 60.40
CA ARG A 15 -34.14 -3.05 59.13
C ARG A 15 -34.23 -2.06 57.99
N ALA A 16 -34.30 -0.75 58.22
CA ALA A 16 -34.36 0.27 57.17
C ALA A 16 -32.97 0.70 56.64
N ALA A 17 -31.88 0.39 57.35
CA ALA A 17 -30.52 0.76 56.93
C ALA A 17 -29.87 -0.23 55.94
N LEU A 18 -30.42 -1.41 55.77
CA LEU A 18 -29.84 -2.44 54.89
C LEU A 18 -30.37 -2.44 53.44
N THR A 19 -31.45 -1.73 53.17
CA THR A 19 -32.05 -1.65 51.83
C THR A 19 -31.54 -0.47 50.97
N VAL A 20 -30.85 0.51 51.54
CA VAL A 20 -30.27 1.63 50.79
C VAL A 20 -28.83 1.34 50.33
N ALA A 21 -28.12 0.42 50.99
CA ALA A 21 -26.76 0.05 50.61
C ALA A 21 -26.68 -0.94 49.41
N ALA A 22 -27.77 -1.61 49.02
CA ALA A 22 -27.79 -2.60 47.93
C ALA A 22 -28.07 -1.98 46.57
N SER A 23 -28.51 -0.73 46.47
CA SER A 23 -28.84 -0.09 45.17
C SER A 23 -27.73 0.79 44.60
N ALA A 24 -26.62 0.99 45.30
CA ALA A 24 -25.47 1.77 44.82
C ALA A 24 -24.33 0.94 44.19
N ALA A 25 -24.46 -0.39 44.22
CA ALA A 25 -23.37 -1.28 43.76
C ALA A 25 -23.55 -1.82 42.33
N ALA A 26 -24.58 -1.43 41.56
CA ALA A 26 -24.95 -2.02 40.29
C ALA A 26 -24.68 -1.15 39.05
N LEU A 27 -23.87 -0.10 39.14
CA LEU A 27 -23.52 0.80 38.01
C LEU A 27 -22.00 1.01 37.87
N ILE A 28 -21.19 -0.01 38.20
CA ILE A 28 -19.86 -0.10 37.66
C ILE A 28 -20.00 -0.82 36.33
N ALA A 29 -20.44 -0.08 35.32
CA ALA A 29 -20.33 -0.51 33.93
C ALA A 29 -18.86 -0.90 33.67
N PHE A 30 -18.64 -2.15 33.29
CA PHE A 30 -17.38 -2.60 32.72
C PHE A 30 -17.05 -1.74 31.50
N ALA A 31 -16.39 -0.62 31.71
CA ALA A 31 -15.61 0.02 30.68
C ALA A 31 -14.43 -0.95 30.43
N ALA A 32 -14.58 -1.82 29.43
CA ALA A 32 -13.43 -2.55 28.92
C ALA A 32 -12.35 -1.52 28.60
N PRO A 33 -11.11 -1.67 29.11
CA PRO A 33 -10.06 -0.75 28.74
C PRO A 33 -9.92 -0.82 27.22
N ALA A 34 -10.12 0.32 26.55
CA ALA A 34 -9.70 0.45 25.16
C ALA A 34 -8.22 0.04 25.10
N PRO A 35 -7.78 -0.73 24.08
CA PRO A 35 -6.39 -1.09 23.95
C PRO A 35 -5.56 0.19 23.92
N SER A 36 -4.86 0.47 25.01
CA SER A 36 -3.89 1.55 25.10
C SER A 36 -2.66 1.07 24.37
N PHE A 37 -2.51 1.42 23.12
CA PHE A 37 -1.20 1.40 22.50
C PHE A 37 -0.31 2.32 23.34
N ALA A 38 0.91 1.87 23.65
CA ALA A 38 1.88 2.68 24.37
C ALA A 38 1.99 4.04 23.67
N ALA A 39 1.51 5.10 24.32
CA ALA A 39 1.07 6.36 23.71
C ALA A 39 2.17 7.23 23.09
N ASP A 40 3.44 6.77 22.98
CA ASP A 40 4.57 7.68 22.71
C ASP A 40 5.36 7.41 21.43
N LYS A 41 5.25 6.26 20.76
CA LYS A 41 6.02 6.01 19.54
C LYS A 41 5.11 6.00 18.31
N ALA A 42 5.38 6.91 17.36
CA ALA A 42 4.73 6.86 16.05
C ALA A 42 5.23 5.64 15.26
N ILE A 43 4.31 4.96 14.57
CA ILE A 43 4.65 3.92 13.59
C ILE A 43 5.13 4.61 12.31
N LYS A 44 6.35 4.32 11.89
CA LYS A 44 6.93 4.85 10.66
C LYS A 44 6.57 3.97 9.49
N VAL A 45 5.92 4.55 8.48
CA VAL A 45 5.50 3.85 7.27
C VAL A 45 6.22 4.41 6.05
N GLY A 46 7.02 3.56 5.39
CA GLY A 46 7.68 3.89 4.14
C GLY A 46 6.71 3.85 2.96
N ILE A 47 6.64 4.93 2.20
CA ILE A 47 5.77 5.08 1.03
C ILE A 47 6.55 5.71 -0.14
N MET A 48 6.02 5.60 -1.36
CA MET A 48 6.57 6.37 -2.47
C MET A 48 6.15 7.84 -2.37
N SER A 49 7.05 8.76 -2.75
CA SER A 49 6.70 10.18 -2.87
C SER A 49 5.65 10.41 -3.97
N GLY A 50 4.88 11.50 -3.87
CA GLY A 50 3.85 11.88 -4.84
C GLY A 50 2.44 11.55 -4.35
N GLU A 51 1.62 10.95 -5.21
CA GLU A 51 0.19 10.70 -4.98
C GLU A 51 -0.09 9.91 -3.70
N ASP A 52 0.78 8.98 -3.33
CA ASP A 52 0.65 8.21 -2.10
C ASP A 52 0.64 9.09 -0.84
N GLU A 53 1.37 10.20 -0.84
CA GLU A 53 1.43 11.10 0.31
C GLU A 53 0.05 11.67 0.68
N ASP A 54 -0.79 11.97 -0.31
CA ASP A 54 -2.15 12.45 -0.08
C ASP A 54 -3.05 11.36 0.51
N VAL A 55 -2.98 10.15 -0.02
CA VAL A 55 -3.72 9.00 0.50
C VAL A 55 -3.29 8.68 1.94
N TRP A 56 -1.98 8.61 2.19
CA TRP A 56 -1.44 8.27 3.51
C TRP A 56 -1.68 9.35 4.57
N ARG A 57 -1.87 10.60 4.19
CA ARG A 57 -2.34 11.66 5.10
C ARG A 57 -3.73 11.33 5.67
N VAL A 58 -4.64 10.81 4.82
CA VAL A 58 -5.97 10.36 5.25
C VAL A 58 -5.86 9.10 6.10
N VAL A 59 -5.00 8.13 5.72
CA VAL A 59 -4.74 6.94 6.53
C VAL A 59 -4.25 7.31 7.93
N ALA A 60 -3.32 8.25 8.05
CA ALA A 60 -2.82 8.73 9.34
C ALA A 60 -3.93 9.36 10.20
N SER A 61 -4.85 10.10 9.57
CA SER A 61 -6.03 10.65 10.26
C SER A 61 -6.98 9.55 10.77
N GLU A 62 -7.23 8.51 9.95
CA GLU A 62 -8.07 7.36 10.36
C GLU A 62 -7.40 6.52 11.46
N ALA A 63 -6.07 6.37 11.40
CA ALA A 63 -5.29 5.68 12.43
C ALA A 63 -5.32 6.41 13.78
N ALA A 64 -5.24 7.74 13.76
CA ALA A 64 -5.31 8.57 14.97
C ALA A 64 -6.64 8.38 15.73
N LYS A 65 -7.76 8.16 15.03
CA LYS A 65 -9.06 7.83 15.64
C LYS A 65 -9.05 6.50 16.41
N LYS A 66 -8.09 5.64 16.11
CA LYS A 66 -7.88 4.34 16.75
C LYS A 66 -6.73 4.36 17.77
N GLY A 67 -6.17 5.54 18.06
CA GLY A 67 -5.04 5.70 18.96
C GLY A 67 -3.70 5.32 18.37
N LEU A 68 -3.59 5.12 17.03
CA LEU A 68 -2.35 4.82 16.34
C LEU A 68 -1.81 6.09 15.65
N LYS A 69 -0.64 6.55 16.08
CA LYS A 69 0.08 7.64 15.43
C LYS A 69 0.92 7.08 14.28
N ILE A 70 0.77 7.64 13.08
CA ILE A 70 1.57 7.29 11.89
C ILE A 70 2.45 8.48 11.51
N GLU A 71 3.69 8.18 11.17
CA GLU A 71 4.65 9.06 10.50
C GLU A 71 5.01 8.43 9.15
N THR A 72 4.80 9.13 8.05
CA THR A 72 5.19 8.65 6.71
C THR A 72 6.62 9.05 6.39
N ILE A 73 7.39 8.11 5.87
CA ILE A 73 8.75 8.32 5.34
C ILE A 73 8.68 8.10 3.84
N THR A 74 8.99 9.12 3.05
CA THR A 74 8.92 9.06 1.59
C THR A 74 10.20 8.58 0.97
N PHE A 75 10.08 7.68 -0.02
CA PHE A 75 11.18 7.15 -0.82
C PHE A 75 11.04 7.55 -2.29
N ASN A 76 12.18 7.64 -2.98
CA ASN A 76 12.27 8.02 -4.39
C ASN A 76 12.89 6.93 -5.28
N ASP A 77 12.98 5.72 -4.78
CA ASP A 77 13.34 4.51 -5.52
C ASP A 77 12.73 3.28 -4.86
N TYR A 78 12.71 2.14 -5.56
CA TYR A 78 12.12 0.91 -5.04
C TYR A 78 13.08 0.06 -4.20
N THR A 79 14.38 0.36 -4.18
CA THR A 79 15.40 -0.48 -3.55
C THR A 79 15.48 -0.26 -2.04
N GLN A 80 15.31 0.98 -1.58
CA GLN A 80 15.51 1.38 -0.19
C GLN A 80 14.40 0.94 0.79
N PRO A 81 13.07 0.94 0.45
CA PRO A 81 12.04 0.73 1.45
C PRO A 81 12.10 -0.62 2.18
N ASN A 82 12.46 -1.71 1.49
CA ASN A 82 12.60 -3.03 2.12
C ASN A 82 13.85 -3.12 2.99
N GLU A 83 14.95 -2.51 2.57
CA GLU A 83 16.17 -2.44 3.37
C GLU A 83 15.94 -1.64 4.67
N ALA A 84 15.28 -0.48 4.57
CA ALA A 84 14.91 0.34 5.72
C ALA A 84 13.98 -0.42 6.70
N LEU A 85 13.02 -1.19 6.17
CA LEU A 85 12.14 -2.03 6.98
C LEU A 85 12.90 -3.16 7.68
N GLU A 86 13.77 -3.87 6.96
CA GLU A 86 14.59 -4.94 7.55
C GLU A 86 15.50 -4.43 8.65
N ARG A 87 16.10 -3.25 8.47
CA ARG A 87 16.94 -2.59 9.48
C ARG A 87 16.17 -1.99 10.65
N GLY A 88 14.82 -1.93 10.59
CA GLY A 88 13.98 -1.32 11.60
C GLY A 88 14.04 0.22 11.62
N GLU A 89 14.46 0.85 10.55
CA GLU A 89 14.45 2.31 10.36
C GLU A 89 13.02 2.81 10.13
N ILE A 90 12.17 1.94 9.55
CA ILE A 90 10.72 2.06 9.44
C ILE A 90 10.05 0.80 10.01
N ASP A 91 8.78 0.91 10.41
CA ASP A 91 8.01 -0.18 11.02
C ASP A 91 7.15 -0.96 9.99
N ALA A 92 6.79 -0.30 8.89
CA ALA A 92 6.05 -0.87 7.76
C ALA A 92 6.45 -0.18 6.46
N ASN A 93 6.14 -0.80 5.30
CA ASN A 93 6.15 -0.09 4.03
C ASN A 93 4.90 -0.45 3.19
N ALA A 94 4.59 0.41 2.19
CA ALA A 94 3.48 0.19 1.29
C ALA A 94 3.82 0.76 -0.10
N PHE A 95 4.46 -0.04 -0.96
CA PHE A 95 4.90 0.40 -2.28
C PHE A 95 4.99 -0.74 -3.30
N GLN A 96 4.97 -1.99 -2.86
CA GLN A 96 5.38 -3.17 -3.62
C GLN A 96 4.26 -4.18 -3.80
N HIS A 97 4.41 -5.03 -4.80
CA HIS A 97 3.59 -6.20 -5.08
C HIS A 97 4.31 -7.52 -4.75
N GLN A 98 3.58 -8.64 -4.67
CA GLN A 98 4.14 -9.91 -4.21
C GLN A 98 5.34 -10.40 -5.03
N PRO A 99 5.32 -10.40 -6.38
CA PRO A 99 6.50 -10.83 -7.14
C PRO A 99 7.77 -10.03 -6.88
N TYR A 100 7.63 -8.72 -6.55
CA TYR A 100 8.76 -7.88 -6.16
C TYR A 100 9.30 -8.31 -4.79
N LEU A 101 8.43 -8.43 -3.79
CA LEU A 101 8.84 -8.85 -2.44
C LEU A 101 9.47 -10.25 -2.45
N ASP A 102 8.89 -11.22 -3.17
CA ASP A 102 9.43 -12.58 -3.25
C ASP A 102 10.86 -12.58 -3.84
N ASN A 103 11.08 -11.76 -4.88
CA ASN A 103 12.41 -11.61 -5.46
C ASN A 103 13.39 -10.95 -4.48
N GLN A 104 12.99 -9.88 -3.79
CA GLN A 104 13.80 -9.21 -2.78
C GLN A 104 14.16 -10.12 -1.60
N ILE A 105 13.21 -10.93 -1.12
CA ILE A 105 13.47 -11.93 -0.08
C ILE A 105 14.50 -12.96 -0.57
N LYS A 106 14.32 -13.46 -1.80
CA LYS A 106 15.25 -14.45 -2.38
C LYS A 106 16.66 -13.90 -2.54
N GLN A 107 16.79 -12.63 -2.90
CA GLN A 107 18.10 -12.01 -3.16
C GLN A 107 18.81 -11.55 -1.88
N ASN A 108 18.07 -11.02 -0.92
CA ASN A 108 18.65 -10.32 0.24
C ASN A 108 18.38 -11.03 1.58
N GLY A 109 17.53 -12.08 1.61
CA GLY A 109 17.21 -12.80 2.84
C GLY A 109 16.30 -12.03 3.79
N TYR A 110 15.49 -11.07 3.31
CA TYR A 110 14.61 -10.26 4.15
C TYR A 110 13.54 -11.08 4.85
N HIS A 111 13.18 -10.69 6.08
CA HIS A 111 12.12 -11.28 6.91
C HIS A 111 10.87 -10.41 6.88
N ILE A 112 10.37 -10.12 5.70
CA ILE A 112 9.26 -9.20 5.44
C ILE A 112 8.06 -9.98 4.92
N VAL A 113 6.86 -9.64 5.43
CA VAL A 113 5.61 -10.28 5.03
C VAL A 113 4.53 -9.25 4.74
N ARG A 114 3.64 -9.60 3.81
CA ARG A 114 2.42 -8.85 3.52
C ARG A 114 1.41 -9.00 4.65
N VAL A 115 0.72 -7.88 5.00
CA VAL A 115 -0.34 -7.87 6.02
C VAL A 115 -1.68 -7.33 5.53
N GLY A 116 -1.73 -6.52 4.45
CA GLY A 116 -2.99 -6.00 3.92
C GLY A 116 -2.81 -5.40 2.53
N TYR A 117 -3.75 -5.64 1.61
CA TYR A 117 -3.71 -5.03 0.28
C TYR A 117 -4.04 -3.54 0.33
N THR A 118 -3.46 -2.78 -0.61
CA THR A 118 -3.69 -1.34 -0.81
C THR A 118 -4.37 -1.06 -2.13
N GLY A 119 -3.69 -1.24 -3.25
CA GLY A 119 -4.22 -0.95 -4.56
C GLY A 119 -3.57 -1.79 -5.66
N VAL A 120 -4.05 -1.63 -6.88
CA VAL A 120 -3.40 -2.12 -8.10
C VAL A 120 -3.23 -0.95 -9.04
N TRP A 121 -2.02 -0.80 -9.56
CA TRP A 121 -1.64 0.22 -10.53
C TRP A 121 -1.15 -0.47 -11.79
N PRO A 122 -2.01 -0.57 -12.82
CA PRO A 122 -1.64 -1.26 -14.06
C PRO A 122 -0.45 -0.56 -14.75
N ILE A 123 0.62 -1.32 -14.99
CA ILE A 123 1.76 -0.80 -15.75
C ILE A 123 1.36 -0.53 -17.21
N GLY A 124 1.85 0.53 -17.81
CA GLY A 124 1.49 0.93 -19.16
C GLY A 124 2.67 1.14 -20.10
N LEU A 125 2.45 0.88 -21.38
CA LEU A 125 3.33 1.31 -22.46
C LEU A 125 2.93 2.72 -22.88
N TYR A 126 3.84 3.66 -22.72
CA TYR A 126 3.68 5.07 -23.06
C TYR A 126 4.54 5.43 -24.26
N SER A 127 4.08 6.40 -25.05
CA SER A 127 4.86 7.01 -26.12
C SER A 127 4.42 8.46 -26.31
N LYS A 128 5.38 9.36 -26.52
CA LYS A 128 5.12 10.75 -26.97
C LYS A 128 5.21 10.88 -28.48
N LYS A 129 5.89 9.94 -29.15
CA LYS A 129 6.12 9.94 -30.61
C LYS A 129 5.03 9.24 -31.39
N HIS A 130 4.40 8.22 -30.80
CA HIS A 130 3.45 7.32 -31.45
C HIS A 130 2.13 7.28 -30.67
N LYS A 131 0.99 7.23 -31.36
CA LYS A 131 -0.34 7.27 -30.76
C LYS A 131 -0.96 5.89 -30.55
N SER A 132 -0.34 4.86 -31.11
CA SER A 132 -0.77 3.47 -31.00
C SER A 132 0.41 2.52 -31.14
N VAL A 133 0.25 1.29 -30.67
CA VAL A 133 1.24 0.21 -30.84
C VAL A 133 1.49 -0.10 -32.32
N ALA A 134 0.47 0.07 -33.17
CA ALA A 134 0.59 -0.17 -34.60
C ALA A 134 1.57 0.80 -35.31
N GLU A 135 1.66 2.04 -34.78
CA GLU A 135 2.55 3.08 -35.33
C GLU A 135 4.01 2.91 -34.95
N LEU A 136 4.34 2.04 -34.00
CA LEU A 136 5.72 1.78 -33.63
C LEU A 136 6.48 1.20 -34.84
N PRO A 137 7.60 1.83 -35.27
CA PRO A 137 8.36 1.38 -36.42
C PRO A 137 9.10 0.06 -36.15
N ALA A 138 9.57 -0.60 -37.19
CA ALA A 138 10.58 -1.62 -37.04
C ALA A 138 11.87 -1.02 -36.46
N GLY A 139 12.48 -1.71 -35.50
CA GLY A 139 13.65 -1.21 -34.78
C GLY A 139 13.32 -0.17 -33.70
N ALA A 140 12.02 0.02 -33.35
CA ALA A 140 11.63 0.93 -32.27
C ALA A 140 12.38 0.64 -30.97
N VAL A 141 12.84 1.68 -30.30
CA VAL A 141 13.54 1.60 -29.01
C VAL A 141 12.55 1.72 -27.86
N ILE A 142 12.39 0.66 -27.07
CA ILE A 142 11.44 0.56 -25.96
C ILE A 142 12.18 0.40 -24.65
N GLY A 143 12.00 1.35 -23.74
CA GLY A 143 12.51 1.27 -22.37
C GLY A 143 11.63 0.40 -21.48
N ILE A 144 12.24 -0.42 -20.61
CA ILE A 144 11.53 -1.21 -19.59
C ILE A 144 12.26 -1.15 -18.26
N PRO A 145 11.57 -1.38 -17.11
CA PRO A 145 12.24 -1.53 -15.81
C PRO A 145 13.25 -2.68 -15.80
N ASN A 146 14.35 -2.51 -15.07
CA ASN A 146 15.43 -3.50 -14.95
C ASN A 146 15.36 -4.37 -13.69
N ASP A 147 14.41 -4.11 -12.76
CA ASP A 147 14.20 -5.06 -11.68
C ASP A 147 13.46 -6.30 -12.18
N PRO A 148 13.87 -7.53 -11.75
CA PRO A 148 13.40 -8.77 -12.39
C PRO A 148 11.88 -8.92 -12.44
N SER A 149 11.14 -8.37 -11.45
CA SER A 149 9.69 -8.51 -11.40
C SER A 149 8.97 -7.55 -12.34
N ASN A 150 9.42 -6.30 -12.46
CA ASN A 150 8.86 -5.33 -13.40
C ASN A 150 9.41 -5.50 -14.81
N GLU A 151 10.63 -6.00 -15.00
CA GLU A 151 11.14 -6.46 -16.30
C GLU A 151 10.20 -7.52 -16.89
N GLY A 152 9.98 -8.62 -16.16
CA GLY A 152 9.09 -9.69 -16.62
C GLY A 152 7.66 -9.22 -16.85
N ARG A 153 7.15 -8.28 -16.01
CA ARG A 153 5.86 -7.64 -16.17
C ARG A 153 5.80 -6.80 -17.45
N ALA A 154 6.81 -6.00 -17.73
CA ALA A 154 6.93 -5.18 -18.94
C ALA A 154 6.99 -6.03 -20.20
N LEU A 155 7.79 -7.09 -20.20
CA LEU A 155 7.88 -8.04 -21.34
C LEU A 155 6.52 -8.68 -21.64
N ARG A 156 5.69 -8.97 -20.62
CA ARG A 156 4.32 -9.45 -20.83
C ARG A 156 3.41 -8.40 -21.45
N VAL A 157 3.58 -7.12 -21.10
CA VAL A 157 2.85 -6.04 -21.80
C VAL A 157 3.22 -6.02 -23.27
N LEU A 158 4.51 -6.09 -23.61
CA LEU A 158 4.96 -6.13 -25.01
C LEU A 158 4.44 -7.37 -25.74
N GLN A 159 4.47 -8.55 -25.10
CA GLN A 159 3.90 -9.78 -25.66
C GLN A 159 2.39 -9.67 -25.91
N ASN A 160 1.62 -9.13 -24.96
CA ASN A 160 0.17 -8.96 -25.10
C ASN A 160 -0.20 -8.02 -26.25
N GLN A 161 0.73 -7.16 -26.66
CA GLN A 161 0.57 -6.28 -27.81
C GLN A 161 1.14 -6.89 -29.11
N GLY A 162 1.63 -8.13 -29.08
CA GLY A 162 2.23 -8.79 -30.26
C GLY A 162 3.56 -8.20 -30.71
N LEU A 163 4.22 -7.41 -29.88
CA LEU A 163 5.54 -6.83 -30.20
C LEU A 163 6.66 -7.84 -30.07
N ILE A 164 6.53 -8.77 -29.13
CA ILE A 164 7.43 -9.88 -28.89
C ILE A 164 6.65 -11.16 -28.58
N LYS A 165 7.32 -12.31 -28.59
CA LYS A 165 6.83 -13.56 -28.01
C LYS A 165 7.86 -14.11 -27.05
N LEU A 166 7.47 -14.43 -25.84
CA LEU A 166 8.30 -15.10 -24.87
C LEU A 166 8.31 -16.62 -25.12
N LYS A 167 9.36 -17.30 -24.72
CA LYS A 167 9.47 -18.77 -24.73
C LYS A 167 8.32 -19.39 -23.92
N ASP A 168 7.84 -20.54 -24.37
CA ASP A 168 6.80 -21.28 -23.65
C ASP A 168 7.27 -21.67 -22.25
N GLY A 169 6.36 -21.57 -21.27
CA GLY A 169 6.65 -21.89 -19.87
C GLY A 169 7.45 -20.82 -19.13
N THR A 170 7.75 -19.67 -19.75
CA THR A 170 8.42 -18.56 -19.06
C THR A 170 7.62 -18.07 -17.87
N GLY A 171 8.24 -18.04 -16.69
CA GLY A 171 7.65 -17.62 -15.42
C GLY A 171 7.39 -16.11 -15.33
N ILE A 172 6.95 -15.66 -14.15
CA ILE A 172 6.63 -14.24 -13.89
C ILE A 172 7.86 -13.33 -13.94
N LEU A 173 9.07 -13.88 -13.73
CA LEU A 173 10.35 -13.19 -13.80
C LEU A 173 11.03 -13.41 -15.16
N ALA A 174 10.28 -13.23 -16.26
CA ALA A 174 10.85 -13.27 -17.61
C ALA A 174 11.93 -12.20 -17.79
N THR A 175 12.94 -12.52 -18.58
CA THR A 175 14.04 -11.61 -18.95
C THR A 175 14.11 -11.42 -20.47
N ILE A 176 14.88 -10.46 -20.94
CA ILE A 176 15.12 -10.27 -22.39
C ILE A 176 15.63 -11.54 -23.04
N ALA A 177 16.41 -12.37 -22.33
CA ALA A 177 16.89 -13.67 -22.83
C ALA A 177 15.78 -14.69 -23.11
N ASP A 178 14.57 -14.46 -22.57
CA ASP A 178 13.38 -15.29 -22.80
C ASP A 178 12.58 -14.87 -24.03
N VAL A 179 12.96 -13.84 -24.75
CA VAL A 179 12.31 -13.43 -25.99
C VAL A 179 12.63 -14.45 -27.08
N ALA A 180 11.59 -15.16 -27.54
CA ALA A 180 11.71 -16.16 -28.62
C ALA A 180 11.53 -15.53 -30.01
N GLU A 181 10.60 -14.56 -30.14
CA GLU A 181 10.32 -13.87 -31.40
C GLU A 181 10.22 -12.37 -31.17
N ASN A 182 10.74 -11.60 -32.11
CA ASN A 182 10.73 -10.15 -32.13
C ASN A 182 10.48 -9.66 -33.57
N PRO A 183 9.22 -9.74 -34.06
CA PRO A 183 8.92 -9.56 -35.47
C PRO A 183 9.20 -8.16 -36.03
N LYS A 184 9.19 -7.14 -35.16
CA LYS A 184 9.53 -5.77 -35.53
C LYS A 184 10.99 -5.39 -35.22
N ASN A 185 11.80 -6.34 -34.72
CA ASN A 185 13.17 -6.09 -34.26
C ASN A 185 13.30 -4.92 -33.33
N ILE A 186 12.33 -4.77 -32.34
CA ILE A 186 12.39 -3.70 -31.35
C ILE A 186 13.65 -3.84 -30.51
N GLU A 187 14.30 -2.73 -30.20
CA GLU A 187 15.41 -2.66 -29.27
C GLU A 187 14.82 -2.44 -27.86
N ILE A 188 15.04 -3.40 -26.95
CA ILE A 188 14.58 -3.31 -25.56
C ILE A 188 15.72 -2.79 -24.70
N LYS A 189 15.49 -1.64 -24.00
CA LYS A 189 16.44 -1.02 -23.08
C LYS A 189 16.00 -1.21 -21.65
N GLU A 190 16.80 -1.93 -20.87
CA GLU A 190 16.60 -2.06 -19.41
C GLU A 190 17.11 -0.81 -18.70
N LEU A 191 16.24 -0.14 -17.97
CA LEU A 191 16.52 1.09 -17.22
C LEU A 191 15.96 0.94 -15.80
N ASP A 192 16.51 1.70 -14.86
CA ASP A 192 15.86 1.83 -13.55
C ASP A 192 14.40 2.29 -13.71
N ALA A 193 13.47 1.71 -12.92
CA ALA A 193 12.04 1.99 -13.04
C ALA A 193 11.72 3.50 -12.97
N GLY A 194 12.43 4.25 -12.13
CA GLY A 194 12.30 5.71 -12.00
C GLY A 194 12.89 6.49 -13.17
N ILE A 195 13.64 5.84 -14.06
CA ILE A 195 14.30 6.49 -15.21
C ILE A 195 13.49 6.29 -16.49
N VAL A 196 12.79 5.15 -16.67
CA VAL A 196 12.09 4.86 -17.93
C VAL A 196 11.18 6.02 -18.37
N GLY A 197 10.32 6.51 -17.47
CA GLY A 197 9.39 7.61 -17.78
C GLY A 197 10.10 8.94 -18.09
N ARG A 198 11.22 9.21 -17.42
CA ARG A 198 12.02 10.41 -17.65
C ARG A 198 12.75 10.40 -18.99
N SER A 199 13.08 9.20 -19.49
CA SER A 199 13.77 9.01 -20.76
C SER A 199 12.82 8.90 -21.95
N ILE A 200 11.51 9.11 -21.76
CA ILE A 200 10.49 8.83 -22.79
C ILE A 200 10.67 9.65 -24.08
N ASP A 201 11.26 10.84 -23.98
CA ASP A 201 11.50 11.70 -25.14
C ASP A 201 12.61 11.13 -26.07
N ASP A 202 13.54 10.36 -25.51
CA ASP A 202 14.64 9.70 -26.24
C ASP A 202 14.26 8.32 -26.77
N LEU A 203 13.12 7.77 -26.32
CA LEU A 203 12.61 6.45 -26.67
C LEU A 203 11.46 6.56 -27.69
N ASP A 204 11.17 5.46 -28.40
CA ASP A 204 9.95 5.34 -29.18
C ASP A 204 8.76 4.95 -28.30
N GLY A 205 9.04 4.30 -27.16
CA GLY A 205 8.09 4.00 -26.11
C GLY A 205 8.77 3.55 -24.83
N GLY A 206 8.01 3.46 -23.74
CA GLY A 206 8.51 2.93 -22.47
C GLY A 206 7.40 2.25 -21.69
N VAL A 207 7.67 1.07 -21.13
CA VAL A 207 6.76 0.44 -20.17
C VAL A 207 7.06 0.99 -18.80
N VAL A 208 6.15 1.81 -18.27
CA VAL A 208 6.37 2.62 -17.07
C VAL A 208 5.38 2.24 -15.99
N ASN A 209 5.88 2.02 -14.77
CA ASN A 209 5.04 1.88 -13.58
C ASN A 209 4.23 3.17 -13.37
N THR A 210 2.98 3.03 -12.94
CA THR A 210 2.03 4.16 -12.91
C THR A 210 2.47 5.32 -12.04
N ASP A 211 3.05 5.07 -10.87
CA ASP A 211 3.59 6.12 -10.00
C ASP A 211 4.75 6.89 -10.67
N TRP A 212 5.64 6.18 -11.38
CA TRP A 212 6.71 6.81 -12.16
C TRP A 212 6.20 7.52 -13.40
N ALA A 213 5.13 7.03 -14.04
CA ALA A 213 4.49 7.72 -15.14
C ALA A 213 3.91 9.07 -14.67
N LEU A 214 3.19 9.09 -13.54
CA LEU A 214 2.66 10.31 -12.93
C LEU A 214 3.77 11.30 -12.57
N LYS A 215 4.82 10.84 -11.89
CA LYS A 215 6.01 11.67 -11.54
C LYS A 215 6.75 12.21 -12.75
N SER A 216 6.72 11.49 -13.88
CA SER A 216 7.34 11.93 -15.13
C SER A 216 6.42 12.85 -15.95
N GLY A 217 5.21 13.16 -15.44
CA GLY A 217 4.23 13.99 -16.13
C GLY A 217 3.57 13.31 -17.34
N LEU A 218 3.65 11.97 -17.44
CA LEU A 218 3.01 11.23 -18.52
C LEU A 218 1.50 11.19 -18.30
N SER A 219 0.75 11.65 -19.27
CA SER A 219 -0.71 11.66 -19.24
C SER A 219 -1.30 10.31 -19.70
N PRO A 220 -2.54 9.98 -19.30
CA PRO A 220 -3.24 8.82 -19.85
C PRO A 220 -3.38 8.80 -21.38
N LYS A 221 -3.27 9.97 -22.04
CA LYS A 221 -3.34 10.08 -23.50
C LYS A 221 -2.08 9.58 -24.20
N GLU A 222 -0.96 9.56 -23.50
CA GLU A 222 0.33 9.06 -23.99
C GLU A 222 0.49 7.56 -23.75
N ARG A 223 -0.45 6.94 -23.00
CA ARG A 223 -0.49 5.50 -22.78
C ARG A 223 -1.14 4.79 -23.96
N ILE A 224 -0.33 4.11 -24.77
CA ILE A 224 -0.77 3.41 -25.99
C ILE A 224 -1.14 1.93 -25.74
N ALA A 225 -0.75 1.37 -24.58
CA ALA A 225 -1.20 0.05 -24.10
C ALA A 225 -1.04 -0.04 -22.58
N GLN A 226 -1.69 -1.02 -21.96
CA GLN A 226 -1.51 -1.35 -20.54
C GLN A 226 -1.73 -2.85 -20.31
N GLU A 227 -1.30 -3.34 -19.15
CA GLU A 227 -1.63 -4.69 -18.71
C GLU A 227 -3.12 -4.82 -18.32
N PRO A 228 -3.69 -6.05 -18.33
CA PRO A 228 -5.02 -6.32 -17.81
C PRO A 228 -5.14 -5.98 -16.32
N ILE A 229 -6.32 -5.52 -15.90
CA ILE A 229 -6.62 -5.22 -14.49
C ILE A 229 -7.19 -6.46 -13.78
N ALA A 230 -8.03 -7.24 -14.48
CA ALA A 230 -8.63 -8.45 -13.93
C ALA A 230 -7.56 -9.48 -13.58
N ASP A 231 -7.69 -10.11 -12.42
CA ASP A 231 -6.76 -11.15 -11.92
C ASP A 231 -5.29 -10.73 -11.88
N ASN A 232 -5.04 -9.42 -11.73
CA ASN A 232 -3.71 -8.86 -11.75
C ASN A 232 -2.91 -9.30 -10.51
N PRO A 233 -1.77 -10.01 -10.67
CA PRO A 233 -0.96 -10.49 -9.56
C PRO A 233 -0.13 -9.39 -8.88
N TYR A 234 -0.09 -8.19 -9.47
CA TYR A 234 0.72 -7.06 -9.03
C TYR A 234 -0.04 -6.10 -8.11
N ARG A 235 -1.01 -6.62 -7.32
CA ARG A 235 -1.64 -5.84 -6.25
C ARG A 235 -0.62 -5.47 -5.19
N ASN A 236 -0.54 -4.18 -4.86
CA ASN A 236 0.33 -3.69 -3.80
C ASN A 236 -0.30 -3.88 -2.43
N PHE A 237 0.54 -3.81 -1.40
CA PHE A 237 0.15 -4.12 -0.03
C PHE A 237 1.01 -3.38 1.00
N ILE A 238 0.51 -3.36 2.23
CA ILE A 238 1.29 -3.02 3.42
C ILE A 238 2.12 -4.24 3.81
N ALA A 239 3.41 -4.04 4.02
CA ALA A 239 4.35 -5.05 4.50
C ALA A 239 4.97 -4.63 5.83
N VAL A 240 5.28 -5.62 6.65
CA VAL A 240 5.94 -5.47 7.95
C VAL A 240 6.99 -6.57 8.13
N LYS A 241 7.88 -6.45 9.12
CA LYS A 241 8.73 -7.58 9.50
C LYS A 241 7.86 -8.74 10.00
N GLU A 242 8.26 -9.97 9.71
CA GLU A 242 7.49 -11.17 10.04
C GLU A 242 7.16 -11.27 11.54
N GLU A 243 8.08 -10.87 12.41
CA GLU A 243 7.88 -10.84 13.85
C GLU A 243 6.70 -9.95 14.29
N ASN A 244 6.35 -8.93 13.51
CA ASN A 244 5.31 -7.96 13.81
C ASN A 244 3.95 -8.30 13.21
N LYS A 245 3.83 -9.32 12.35
CA LYS A 245 2.60 -9.61 11.56
C LYS A 245 1.33 -9.77 12.40
N GLY A 246 1.45 -10.22 13.64
CA GLY A 246 0.34 -10.43 14.57
C GLY A 246 0.07 -9.27 15.53
N ALA A 247 0.88 -8.23 15.52
CA ALA A 247 0.78 -7.12 16.46
C ALA A 247 -0.51 -6.32 16.27
N ASP A 248 -1.06 -5.80 17.37
CA ASP A 248 -2.34 -5.07 17.34
C ASP A 248 -2.24 -3.75 16.56
N TRP A 249 -1.06 -3.09 16.59
CA TRP A 249 -0.83 -1.92 15.77
C TRP A 249 -0.90 -2.22 14.26
N VAL A 250 -0.50 -3.43 13.82
CA VAL A 250 -0.60 -3.86 12.41
C VAL A 250 -2.06 -3.99 11.99
N LYS A 251 -2.90 -4.60 12.84
CA LYS A 251 -4.35 -4.67 12.59
C LYS A 251 -4.98 -3.28 12.50
N ALA A 252 -4.58 -2.38 13.41
CA ALA A 252 -5.03 -0.99 13.41
C ALA A 252 -4.58 -0.25 12.14
N LEU A 253 -3.31 -0.43 11.70
CA LEU A 253 -2.76 0.14 10.48
C LEU A 253 -3.54 -0.34 9.25
N VAL A 254 -3.69 -1.65 9.06
CA VAL A 254 -4.41 -2.23 7.91
C VAL A 254 -5.85 -1.74 7.87
N SER A 255 -6.57 -1.78 9.00
CA SER A 255 -7.96 -1.31 9.06
C SER A 255 -8.10 0.22 8.93
N SER A 256 -7.01 0.97 9.15
CA SER A 256 -6.98 2.41 8.89
C SER A 256 -6.73 2.75 7.43
N TYR A 257 -6.13 1.84 6.68
CA TYR A 257 -6.02 1.94 5.23
C TYR A 257 -7.30 1.44 4.55
N GLN A 258 -7.78 0.25 4.92
CA GLN A 258 -8.88 -0.45 4.27
C GLN A 258 -10.25 0.04 4.77
N ASN A 259 -10.66 1.24 4.35
CA ASN A 259 -11.97 1.81 4.65
C ASN A 259 -12.46 2.75 3.54
N ASN A 260 -13.75 3.10 3.58
CA ASN A 260 -14.38 3.92 2.54
C ASN A 260 -13.82 5.36 2.47
N THR A 261 -13.34 5.92 3.57
CA THR A 261 -12.78 7.29 3.58
C THR A 261 -11.47 7.32 2.79
N VAL A 262 -10.59 6.35 3.05
CA VAL A 262 -9.32 6.21 2.32
C VAL A 262 -9.56 5.84 0.86
N LYS A 263 -10.53 4.93 0.59
CA LYS A 263 -10.92 4.60 -0.79
C LYS A 263 -11.36 5.84 -1.57
N ALA A 264 -12.18 6.69 -0.97
CA ALA A 264 -12.66 7.91 -1.64
C ALA A 264 -11.50 8.87 -1.97
N GLU A 265 -10.52 9.02 -1.07
CA GLU A 265 -9.33 9.83 -1.35
C GLU A 265 -8.45 9.17 -2.42
N PHE A 266 -8.26 7.85 -2.35
CA PHE A 266 -7.56 7.08 -3.38
C PHE A 266 -8.15 7.32 -4.78
N ASP A 267 -9.47 7.18 -4.92
CA ASP A 267 -10.18 7.39 -6.20
C ASP A 267 -10.03 8.83 -6.70
N LYS A 268 -10.06 9.81 -5.79
CA LYS A 268 -9.87 11.24 -6.09
C LYS A 268 -8.44 11.55 -6.55
N VAL A 269 -7.43 10.97 -5.90
CA VAL A 269 -6.01 11.21 -6.17
C VAL A 269 -5.60 10.53 -7.48
N TYR A 270 -5.90 9.24 -7.61
CA TYR A 270 -5.45 8.44 -8.76
C TYR A 270 -6.34 8.55 -10.00
N LYS A 271 -7.56 9.07 -9.90
CA LYS A 271 -8.48 9.37 -11.05
C LYS A 271 -8.60 8.21 -12.05
N GLY A 272 -8.61 6.98 -11.55
CA GLY A 272 -8.72 5.76 -12.36
C GLY A 272 -7.41 5.22 -12.94
N THR A 273 -6.25 5.84 -12.63
CA THR A 273 -4.94 5.27 -12.98
C THR A 273 -4.53 4.15 -12.02
N GLY A 274 -5.11 4.12 -10.83
CA GLY A 274 -5.03 3.06 -9.84
C GLY A 274 -6.41 2.65 -9.36
N LEU A 275 -6.53 1.44 -8.83
CA LEU A 275 -7.77 0.88 -8.27
C LEU A 275 -7.50 0.34 -6.87
N SER A 276 -8.42 0.58 -5.93
CA SER A 276 -8.37 -0.04 -4.61
C SER A 276 -8.45 -1.57 -4.73
N ALA A 277 -7.63 -2.30 -3.97
CA ALA A 277 -7.50 -3.77 -4.03
C ALA A 277 -8.13 -4.50 -2.83
N TYR A 278 -9.02 -3.82 -2.05
CA TYR A 278 -9.72 -4.37 -0.88
C TYR A 278 -11.22 -4.04 -0.93
#